data_aa85e0fdae2f2ec46bd6d5f96d58cc78
#
_entry.id   aa85e0fdae2f2ec46bd6d5f96d58cc78
#
_cell.length_a   1.000
_cell.length_b   1.000
_cell.length_c   1.000
_cell.angle_alpha   90.00
_cell.angle_beta   90.00
_cell.angle_gamma   90.00
#
_symmetry.space_group_name_H-M   'P 1'
#
loop_
_entity.id
_entity.type
_entity.pdbx_description
1 polymer ?
#
loop_
_entity_poly.entity_id
_entity_poly.type
_entity_poly.pdbx_seq_one_letter_code
_entity_poly.pdbx_strand_id
1 'polypeptide(L)'
;MQAHIAEGYQSFTNGMTPANAATGYHLKNAITGMAPDYQIDFPKVILSVGKLNKARNIKAVPAVGGEIDCDWEMSSFTEYDEKLDSATFVVYNPERNMVVSARKAITRSALKYKMLVPFDFVGDEIHLWMYFVSPSGKSVSNSDYLGKITVL
;
A
#
# COMPACT_ATOMS: atom_id res chain seq x y z
N MET A 1 -2.13 10.52 -2.77
CA MET A 1 -2.75 9.34 -3.42
C MET A 1 -2.46 9.25 -4.92
N GLN A 2 -2.58 10.33 -5.71
CA GLN A 2 -2.33 10.30 -7.18
C GLN A 2 -0.95 9.72 -7.57
N ALA A 3 0.12 10.07 -6.86
CA ALA A 3 1.46 9.56 -7.15
C ALA A 3 1.55 8.03 -7.02
N HIS A 4 0.84 7.43 -6.07
CA HIS A 4 0.79 5.98 -5.88
C HIS A 4 -0.04 5.31 -6.97
N ILE A 5 -1.13 5.93 -7.39
CA ILE A 5 -1.95 5.44 -8.49
C ILE A 5 -1.17 5.47 -9.80
N ALA A 6 -0.47 6.57 -10.09
CA ALA A 6 0.34 6.69 -11.31
C ALA A 6 1.45 5.63 -11.35
N GLU A 7 2.11 5.36 -10.24
CA GLU A 7 3.14 4.32 -10.10
C GLU A 7 2.53 2.91 -10.09
N GLY A 8 1.50 2.69 -9.28
CA GLY A 8 0.90 1.38 -9.05
C GLY A 8 0.12 0.81 -10.23
N TYR A 9 -0.46 1.67 -11.05
CA TYR A 9 -1.26 1.26 -12.21
C TYR A 9 -0.57 1.50 -13.56
N GLN A 10 0.74 1.75 -13.56
CA GLN A 10 1.49 2.13 -14.78
C GLN A 10 1.39 1.11 -15.94
N SER A 11 1.20 -0.17 -15.64
CA SER A 11 1.08 -1.24 -16.64
C SER A 11 -0.33 -1.84 -16.76
N PHE A 12 -1.27 -1.44 -15.91
CA PHE A 12 -2.64 -1.95 -15.90
C PHE A 12 -3.62 -0.90 -16.43
N THR A 13 -3.44 -0.49 -17.66
CA THR A 13 -4.20 0.64 -18.21
C THR A 13 -5.22 0.28 -19.28
N ASN A 14 -5.03 -0.82 -20.03
CA ASN A 14 -5.92 -1.21 -21.15
C ASN A 14 -6.30 -0.01 -22.04
N GLY A 15 -5.35 0.86 -22.37
CA GLY A 15 -5.59 2.06 -23.14
C GLY A 15 -6.15 3.24 -22.33
N MET A 16 -6.38 3.08 -21.03
CA MET A 16 -6.81 4.14 -20.11
C MET A 16 -5.61 4.75 -19.38
N THR A 17 -5.81 5.92 -18.78
CA THR A 17 -4.83 6.46 -17.83
C THR A 17 -4.81 5.62 -16.55
N PRO A 18 -3.68 5.59 -15.80
CA PRO A 18 -3.64 4.91 -14.49
C PRO A 18 -4.75 5.35 -13.54
N ALA A 19 -5.08 6.64 -13.52
CA ALA A 19 -6.16 7.18 -12.68
C ALA A 19 -7.52 6.62 -13.09
N ASN A 20 -7.82 6.55 -14.38
CA ASN A 20 -9.09 6.01 -14.87
C ASN A 20 -9.20 4.50 -14.62
N ALA A 21 -8.12 3.75 -14.79
CA ALA A 21 -8.09 2.32 -14.49
C ALA A 21 -8.36 2.06 -13.01
N ALA A 22 -7.71 2.78 -12.11
CA ALA A 22 -7.92 2.68 -10.67
C ALA A 22 -9.35 3.07 -10.28
N THR A 23 -9.87 4.17 -10.82
CA THR A 23 -11.25 4.62 -10.56
C THR A 23 -12.26 3.55 -10.99
N GLY A 24 -12.12 3.01 -12.20
CA GLY A 24 -13.01 1.97 -12.71
C GLY A 24 -13.01 0.71 -11.83
N TYR A 25 -11.83 0.28 -11.37
CA TYR A 25 -11.71 -0.84 -10.46
C TYR A 25 -12.43 -0.57 -9.13
N HIS A 26 -12.15 0.56 -8.49
CA HIS A 26 -12.63 0.85 -7.15
C HIS A 26 -14.14 1.12 -7.10
N LEU A 27 -14.71 1.74 -8.13
CA LEU A 27 -16.16 1.92 -8.23
C LEU A 27 -16.91 0.58 -8.24
N LYS A 28 -16.33 -0.45 -8.84
CA LYS A 28 -16.95 -1.78 -8.89
C LYS A 28 -16.71 -2.62 -7.65
N ASN A 29 -15.53 -2.52 -7.04
CA ASN A 29 -15.04 -3.52 -6.10
C ASN A 29 -14.86 -3.00 -4.67
N ALA A 30 -14.58 -1.71 -4.49
CA ALA A 30 -14.23 -1.14 -3.19
C ALA A 30 -15.27 -0.15 -2.63
N ILE A 31 -16.40 0.05 -3.33
CA ILE A 31 -17.50 0.86 -2.83
C ILE A 31 -18.64 -0.08 -2.42
N THR A 32 -19.16 0.11 -1.21
CA THR A 32 -20.25 -0.66 -0.63
C THR A 32 -21.39 0.26 -0.18
N GLY A 33 -22.55 -0.33 0.11
CA GLY A 33 -23.74 0.40 0.54
C GLY A 33 -24.64 0.81 -0.62
N MET A 34 -25.70 1.54 -0.28
CA MET A 34 -26.71 2.04 -1.21
C MET A 34 -26.74 3.57 -1.15
N ALA A 35 -27.11 4.19 -2.28
CA ALA A 35 -27.27 5.64 -2.32
C ALA A 35 -28.25 6.13 -1.24
N PRO A 36 -27.97 7.24 -0.49
CA PRO A 36 -26.75 8.07 -0.58
C PRO A 36 -25.58 7.61 0.31
N ASP A 37 -25.73 6.49 1.05
CA ASP A 37 -24.79 6.05 2.11
C ASP A 37 -23.72 5.09 1.58
N TYR A 38 -22.94 5.53 0.60
CA TYR A 38 -21.79 4.75 0.12
C TYR A 38 -20.63 4.77 1.10
N GLN A 39 -19.97 3.62 1.25
CA GLN A 39 -18.80 3.46 2.10
C GLN A 39 -17.65 2.81 1.31
N ILE A 40 -16.41 3.06 1.74
CA ILE A 40 -15.22 2.43 1.18
C ILE A 40 -14.94 1.12 1.92
N ASP A 41 -14.85 0.04 1.17
CA ASP A 41 -14.35 -1.25 1.66
C ASP A 41 -12.83 -1.27 1.55
N PHE A 42 -12.15 -0.76 2.56
CA PHE A 42 -10.69 -0.57 2.55
C PHE A 42 -9.88 -1.83 2.22
N PRO A 43 -10.23 -3.03 2.70
CA PRO A 43 -9.54 -4.25 2.28
C PRO A 43 -9.55 -4.51 0.76
N LYS A 44 -10.52 -3.97 0.05
CA LYS A 44 -10.64 -4.11 -1.41
C LYS A 44 -10.00 -2.97 -2.19
N VAL A 45 -9.47 -1.96 -1.51
CA VAL A 45 -8.70 -0.89 -2.16
C VAL A 45 -7.35 -1.43 -2.61
N ILE A 46 -7.05 -1.27 -3.89
CA ILE A 46 -5.80 -1.70 -4.51
C ILE A 46 -5.04 -0.48 -5.00
N LEU A 47 -3.84 -0.26 -4.47
CA LEU A 47 -2.99 0.87 -4.83
C LEU A 47 -2.03 0.57 -5.97
N SER A 48 -1.70 -0.70 -6.18
CA SER A 48 -0.83 -1.12 -7.28
C SER A 48 -1.21 -2.48 -7.84
N VAL A 49 -1.01 -2.64 -9.14
CA VAL A 49 -1.18 -3.88 -9.89
C VAL A 49 0.05 -4.08 -10.77
N GLY A 50 0.74 -5.19 -10.62
CA GLY A 50 1.95 -5.44 -11.37
C GLY A 50 2.46 -6.87 -11.27
N LYS A 51 3.60 -7.11 -11.90
CA LYS A 51 4.18 -8.45 -12.08
C LYS A 51 5.17 -8.86 -10.99
N LEU A 52 5.67 -7.91 -10.19
CA LEU A 52 6.60 -8.25 -9.13
C LEU A 52 5.93 -9.16 -8.09
N ASN A 53 6.71 -10.06 -7.52
CA ASN A 53 6.22 -10.93 -6.47
C ASN A 53 5.88 -10.12 -5.21
N LYS A 54 4.79 -10.52 -4.56
CA LYS A 54 4.43 -10.00 -3.23
C LYS A 54 5.34 -10.64 -2.18
N ALA A 55 5.53 -9.98 -1.04
CA ALA A 55 6.13 -10.60 0.12
C ALA A 55 5.20 -11.64 0.75
N ARG A 56 5.75 -12.48 1.61
CA ARG A 56 5.00 -13.44 2.40
C ARG A 56 4.97 -13.01 3.86
N ASN A 57 3.96 -13.49 4.59
CA ASN A 57 3.84 -13.32 6.04
C ASN A 57 4.04 -11.88 6.50
N ILE A 58 3.44 -10.92 5.76
CA ILE A 58 3.54 -9.50 6.08
C ILE A 58 2.79 -9.21 7.38
N LYS A 59 3.43 -8.50 8.30
CA LYS A 59 2.85 -8.06 9.55
C LYS A 59 3.07 -6.56 9.73
N ALA A 60 2.13 -5.92 10.39
CA ALA A 60 2.22 -4.52 10.80
C ALA A 60 1.68 -4.39 12.22
N VAL A 61 2.51 -3.94 13.14
CA VAL A 61 2.18 -3.83 14.56
C VAL A 61 2.43 -2.41 15.03
N PRO A 62 1.44 -1.75 15.67
CA PRO A 62 1.65 -0.41 16.20
C PRO A 62 2.61 -0.45 17.41
N ALA A 63 3.44 0.58 17.51
CA ALA A 63 4.31 0.84 18.63
C ALA A 63 4.10 2.28 19.12
N VAL A 64 4.48 2.53 20.36
CA VAL A 64 4.30 3.83 21.02
C VAL A 64 5.06 4.93 20.29
N GLY A 65 4.46 6.11 20.19
CA GLY A 65 5.09 7.27 19.58
C GLY A 65 4.79 7.43 18.08
N GLY A 66 3.69 6.86 17.61
CA GLY A 66 3.31 6.96 16.20
C GLY A 66 4.15 6.06 15.28
N GLU A 67 4.71 5.00 15.83
CA GLU A 67 5.50 4.02 15.08
C GLU A 67 4.64 2.82 14.68
N ILE A 68 4.92 2.26 13.50
CA ILE A 68 4.34 1.01 13.02
C ILE A 68 5.49 0.12 12.56
N ASP A 69 5.70 -0.98 13.27
CA ASP A 69 6.71 -1.97 12.91
C ASP A 69 6.14 -2.91 11.85
N CYS A 70 6.73 -2.87 10.67
CA CYS A 70 6.38 -3.73 9.54
C CYS A 70 7.48 -4.76 9.30
N ASP A 71 7.11 -6.02 9.16
CA ASP A 71 8.01 -7.09 8.78
C ASP A 71 7.41 -7.99 7.71
N TRP A 72 8.25 -8.67 6.93
CA TRP A 72 7.85 -9.56 5.86
C TRP A 72 8.94 -10.61 5.58
N GLU A 73 8.57 -11.61 4.79
CA GLU A 73 9.49 -12.62 4.30
C GLU A 73 9.67 -12.50 2.78
N MET A 74 10.82 -12.95 2.27
CA MET A 74 11.05 -13.06 0.84
C MET A 74 10.06 -14.04 0.21
N SER A 75 9.75 -13.86 -1.07
CA SER A 75 8.91 -14.83 -1.80
C SER A 75 9.63 -16.17 -1.92
N SER A 76 8.84 -17.26 -2.15
CA SER A 76 9.40 -18.62 -2.28
C SER A 76 10.08 -18.85 -3.61
N PHE A 77 9.74 -18.08 -4.64
CA PHE A 77 10.23 -18.22 -6.00
C PHE A 77 10.74 -16.89 -6.50
N THR A 78 12.00 -16.86 -6.87
CA THR A 78 12.63 -15.69 -7.46
C THR A 78 13.20 -16.09 -8.81
N GLU A 79 12.51 -15.73 -9.90
CA GLU A 79 13.07 -15.82 -11.24
C GLU A 79 14.07 -14.70 -11.51
N TYR A 80 14.10 -13.69 -10.65
CA TYR A 80 15.01 -12.55 -10.70
C TYR A 80 15.46 -12.17 -9.29
N ASP A 81 16.50 -11.38 -9.17
CA ASP A 81 16.99 -10.91 -7.86
C ASP A 81 16.07 -9.80 -7.31
N GLU A 82 15.06 -10.20 -6.54
CA GLU A 82 14.09 -9.29 -5.92
C GLU A 82 14.62 -8.55 -4.68
N LYS A 83 15.86 -8.83 -4.26
CA LYS A 83 16.45 -8.22 -3.06
C LYS A 83 16.53 -6.71 -3.14
N LEU A 84 16.73 -6.18 -4.35
CA LEU A 84 16.87 -4.75 -4.59
C LEU A 84 15.56 -4.02 -4.85
N ASP A 85 14.42 -4.73 -4.94
CA ASP A 85 13.13 -4.09 -4.99
C ASP A 85 12.93 -3.23 -3.74
N SER A 86 12.29 -2.09 -3.90
CA SER A 86 12.05 -1.15 -2.80
C SER A 86 10.62 -1.28 -2.27
N ALA A 87 10.48 -1.32 -0.95
CA ALA A 87 9.18 -1.31 -0.29
C ALA A 87 8.63 0.12 -0.20
N THR A 88 7.36 0.28 -0.56
CA THR A 88 6.59 1.50 -0.39
C THR A 88 5.43 1.23 0.54
N PHE A 89 5.24 2.09 1.53
CA PHE A 89 4.16 2.02 2.51
C PHE A 89 3.25 3.22 2.35
N VAL A 90 1.94 2.99 2.42
CA VAL A 90 0.93 4.04 2.31
C VAL A 90 -0.04 3.92 3.47
N VAL A 91 -0.18 4.97 4.24
CA VAL A 91 -1.12 5.10 5.36
C VAL A 91 -2.22 6.07 4.96
N TYR A 92 -3.46 5.70 5.22
CA TYR A 92 -4.61 6.59 5.10
C TYR A 92 -5.30 6.72 6.46
N ASN A 93 -5.48 7.95 6.90
CA ASN A 93 -6.26 8.30 8.07
C ASN A 93 -7.62 8.86 7.63
N PRO A 94 -8.72 8.10 7.76
CA PRO A 94 -10.04 8.56 7.31
C PRO A 94 -10.59 9.70 8.17
N GLU A 95 -10.28 9.76 9.47
CA GLU A 95 -10.76 10.82 10.35
C GLU A 95 -10.22 12.19 9.95
N ARG A 96 -8.98 12.23 9.48
CA ARG A 96 -8.30 13.45 9.04
C ARG A 96 -8.29 13.65 7.54
N ASN A 97 -8.78 12.66 6.79
CA ASN A 97 -8.70 12.61 5.33
C ASN A 97 -7.26 12.87 4.82
N MET A 98 -6.29 12.23 5.48
CA MET A 98 -4.86 12.42 5.19
C MET A 98 -4.19 11.13 4.74
N VAL A 99 -3.28 11.27 3.77
CA VAL A 99 -2.40 10.20 3.29
C VAL A 99 -0.97 10.51 3.70
N VAL A 100 -0.30 9.55 4.29
CA VAL A 100 1.14 9.60 4.59
C VAL A 100 1.80 8.41 3.91
N SER A 101 2.94 8.62 3.31
CA SER A 101 3.63 7.53 2.62
C SER A 101 5.14 7.57 2.82
N ALA A 102 5.74 6.38 2.84
CA ALA A 102 7.18 6.18 2.75
C ALA A 102 7.46 5.47 1.42
N ARG A 103 7.78 6.25 0.40
CA ARG A 103 8.02 5.74 -0.95
C ARG A 103 9.43 5.23 -1.08
N LYS A 104 9.58 3.99 -1.60
CA LYS A 104 10.88 3.34 -1.78
C LYS A 104 11.75 3.45 -0.52
N ALA A 105 11.12 3.20 0.63
CA ALA A 105 11.69 3.51 1.94
C ALA A 105 12.89 2.63 2.28
N ILE A 106 12.85 1.36 1.86
CA ILE A 106 13.87 0.37 2.17
C ILE A 106 13.88 -0.74 1.13
N THR A 107 14.99 -1.43 0.96
CA THR A 107 15.07 -2.59 0.07
C THR A 107 14.32 -3.78 0.65
N ARG A 108 13.79 -4.61 -0.24
CA ARG A 108 13.04 -5.83 0.11
C ARG A 108 13.83 -6.76 1.01
N SER A 109 15.14 -6.87 0.79
CA SER A 109 16.04 -7.72 1.57
C SER A 109 16.21 -7.30 3.03
N ALA A 110 15.81 -6.09 3.39
CA ALA A 110 15.84 -5.64 4.79
C ALA A 110 14.84 -6.39 5.69
N LEU A 111 13.74 -6.91 5.12
CA LEU A 111 12.72 -7.73 5.76
C LEU A 111 11.91 -7.03 6.87
N LYS A 112 12.26 -5.80 7.19
CA LYS A 112 11.57 -4.99 8.20
C LYS A 112 11.73 -3.51 7.92
N TYR A 113 10.75 -2.74 8.35
CA TYR A 113 10.77 -1.29 8.29
C TYR A 113 9.91 -0.70 9.40
N LYS A 114 10.37 0.40 10.00
CA LYS A 114 9.63 1.16 10.99
C LYS A 114 9.02 2.38 10.31
N MET A 115 7.73 2.34 10.07
CA MET A 115 6.97 3.46 9.53
C MET A 115 6.65 4.46 10.63
N LEU A 116 6.96 5.73 10.40
CA LEU A 116 6.55 6.82 11.28
C LEU A 116 5.34 7.54 10.70
N VAL A 117 4.33 7.76 11.52
CA VAL A 117 3.18 8.59 11.18
C VAL A 117 3.17 9.86 12.04
N PRO A 118 2.47 10.94 11.60
CA PRO A 118 2.39 12.15 12.39
C PRO A 118 1.90 11.89 13.80
N PHE A 119 2.47 12.59 14.79
CA PHE A 119 2.13 12.43 16.19
C PHE A 119 0.65 12.70 16.49
N ASP A 120 0.03 13.59 15.76
CA ASP A 120 -1.40 13.88 15.89
C ASP A 120 -2.32 12.75 15.38
N PHE A 121 -1.77 11.69 14.78
CA PHE A 121 -2.51 10.47 14.49
C PHE A 121 -2.68 9.53 15.69
N VAL A 122 -1.99 9.78 16.80
CA VAL A 122 -2.11 8.96 18.00
C VAL A 122 -3.56 8.92 18.48
N GLY A 123 -4.09 7.70 18.63
CA GLY A 123 -5.48 7.44 18.97
C GLY A 123 -6.39 7.23 17.76
N ASP A 124 -6.00 7.67 16.57
CA ASP A 124 -6.79 7.48 15.36
C ASP A 124 -6.65 6.05 14.79
N GLU A 125 -7.69 5.58 14.12
CA GLU A 125 -7.63 4.37 13.31
C GLU A 125 -7.15 4.70 11.89
N ILE A 126 -6.13 3.98 11.43
CA ILE A 126 -5.55 4.15 10.10
C ILE A 126 -5.63 2.87 9.29
N HIS A 127 -5.54 3.00 7.98
CA HIS A 127 -5.41 1.88 7.05
C HIS A 127 -4.04 1.91 6.41
N LEU A 128 -3.40 0.74 6.27
CA LEU A 128 -2.04 0.60 5.79
C LEU A 128 -1.96 -0.36 4.61
N TRP A 129 -1.24 0.04 3.58
CA TRP A 129 -0.89 -0.77 2.41
C TRP A 129 0.61 -0.79 2.17
N MET A 130 1.06 -1.84 1.50
CA MET A 130 2.45 -2.02 1.09
C MET A 130 2.50 -2.54 -0.34
N TYR A 131 3.49 -2.11 -1.11
CA TYR A 131 3.83 -2.70 -2.39
C TYR A 131 5.33 -2.51 -2.69
N PHE A 132 5.85 -3.30 -3.63
CA PHE A 132 7.24 -3.23 -4.05
C PHE A 132 7.37 -2.56 -5.41
N VAL A 133 8.49 -1.89 -5.60
CA VAL A 133 8.87 -1.21 -6.86
C VAL A 133 10.25 -1.72 -7.27
N SER A 134 10.42 -2.07 -8.54
CA SER A 134 11.71 -2.49 -9.07
C SER A 134 12.74 -1.35 -9.02
N PRO A 135 14.06 -1.66 -9.04
CA PRO A 135 15.10 -0.64 -9.06
C PRO A 135 14.96 0.36 -10.20
N SER A 136 14.48 -0.08 -11.37
CA SER A 136 14.21 0.80 -12.51
C SER A 136 12.99 1.70 -12.34
N GLY A 137 12.10 1.38 -11.38
CA GLY A 137 10.82 2.05 -11.19
C GLY A 137 9.75 1.66 -12.20
N LYS A 138 10.04 0.75 -13.14
CA LYS A 138 9.14 0.38 -14.26
C LYS A 138 8.18 -0.77 -13.95
N SER A 139 8.42 -1.49 -12.86
CA SER A 139 7.60 -2.62 -12.43
C SER A 139 7.22 -2.47 -10.96
N VAL A 140 6.04 -2.93 -10.63
CA VAL A 140 5.51 -2.92 -9.26
C VAL A 140 4.91 -4.29 -8.92
N SER A 141 4.75 -4.57 -7.64
CA SER A 141 3.93 -5.68 -7.17
C SER A 141 2.48 -5.26 -7.01
N ASN A 142 1.56 -6.22 -6.92
CA ASN A 142 0.24 -5.95 -6.38
C ASN A 142 0.39 -5.44 -4.93
N SER A 143 -0.45 -4.47 -4.56
CA SER A 143 -0.45 -3.98 -3.19
C SER A 143 -1.10 -4.98 -2.24
N ASP A 144 -0.59 -5.01 -1.01
CA ASP A 144 -1.17 -5.74 0.11
C ASP A 144 -1.80 -4.76 1.10
N TYR A 145 -3.04 -5.03 1.49
CA TYR A 145 -3.68 -4.35 2.59
C TYR A 145 -3.23 -4.98 3.90
N LEU A 146 -2.55 -4.23 4.76
CA LEU A 146 -1.96 -4.73 6.00
C LEU A 146 -2.91 -4.61 7.20
N GLY A 147 -4.06 -4.00 7.01
CA GLY A 147 -5.09 -3.94 8.02
C GLY A 147 -5.40 -2.53 8.52
N LYS A 148 -6.35 -2.51 9.45
CA LYS A 148 -6.72 -1.34 10.21
C LYS A 148 -5.93 -1.35 11.52
N ILE A 149 -5.29 -0.26 11.85
CA ILE A 149 -4.37 -0.14 12.99
C ILE A 149 -4.75 1.10 13.80
N THR A 150 -4.81 0.98 15.13
CA THR A 150 -4.90 2.14 16.03
C THR A 150 -3.48 2.61 16.34
N VAL A 151 -3.20 3.88 16.07
CA VAL A 151 -1.88 4.47 16.33
C VAL A 151 -1.69 4.68 17.84
N LEU A 152 -0.53 4.25 18.36
CA LEU A 152 -0.19 4.34 19.80
C LEU A 152 0.75 5.50 20.11
#